data_887e8ef3d2f1f28b0de55e013e428421
#
_entry.id   887e8ef3d2f1f28b0de55e013e428421
#
_cell.length_a   1.000
_cell.length_b   1.000
_cell.length_c   1.000
_cell.angle_alpha   90.00
_cell.angle_beta   90.00
_cell.angle_gamma   90.00
#
_symmetry.space_group_name_H-M   'P 1'
#
loop_
_entity.id
_entity.type
_entity.pdbx_description
1 polymer ?
#
loop_
_entity_poly.entity_id
_entity_poly.type
_entity_poly.pdbx_seq_one_letter_code
_entity_poly.pdbx_strand_id
1 'polypeptide(L)'
;MAFERQCLMILNNLDSLQLDKFPVIIFGSGPAGISTALELEKKNINSIIIEAGNENYSEKSQDFYKGKIIGDQIMPLSESRLRQFGGTSGLWGGTCKPLEDYTFDLWPINNNDLKPYLERACEILDIKNQFRKTLINKSFSQIEFQTSRVKFAEKYKNHLKGSDKIALVLNTQLS
;
A
#
# COMPACT_ATOMS: atom_id res chain seq x y z
N MET A 1 -20.75 -28.09 -18.12
CA MET A 1 -20.99 -27.28 -16.91
C MET A 1 -20.08 -26.07 -17.01
N ALA A 2 -20.63 -24.91 -17.30
CA ALA A 2 -19.87 -23.67 -17.36
C ALA A 2 -19.57 -23.27 -15.90
N PHE A 3 -18.28 -23.24 -15.53
CA PHE A 3 -17.86 -22.59 -14.31
C PHE A 3 -18.20 -21.10 -14.46
N GLU A 4 -19.20 -20.61 -13.76
CA GLU A 4 -19.42 -19.19 -13.58
C GLU A 4 -18.11 -18.63 -13.01
N ARG A 5 -17.44 -17.79 -13.79
CA ARG A 5 -16.35 -16.96 -13.32
C ARG A 5 -16.97 -16.03 -12.28
N GLN A 6 -16.84 -16.37 -11.01
CA GLN A 6 -17.16 -15.47 -9.93
C GLN A 6 -16.13 -14.32 -10.02
N CYS A 7 -16.54 -13.26 -10.71
CA CYS A 7 -15.77 -12.02 -10.75
C CYS A 7 -15.67 -11.56 -9.31
N LEU A 8 -14.49 -11.66 -8.67
CA LEU A 8 -14.26 -11.25 -7.30
C LEU A 8 -14.45 -9.73 -7.26
N MET A 9 -15.58 -9.31 -6.75
CA MET A 9 -15.94 -7.90 -6.59
C MET A 9 -15.30 -7.35 -5.33
N ILE A 10 -15.23 -6.04 -5.23
CA ILE A 10 -14.97 -5.37 -3.96
C ILE A 10 -16.16 -5.68 -3.04
N LEU A 11 -15.88 -6.31 -1.90
CA LEU A 11 -16.87 -6.82 -0.95
C LEU A 11 -16.92 -5.93 0.30
N ASN A 12 -18.02 -5.98 1.04
CA ASN A 12 -18.17 -5.25 2.32
C ASN A 12 -18.12 -6.17 3.56
N ASN A 13 -17.96 -7.48 3.35
CA ASN A 13 -17.77 -8.47 4.41
C ASN A 13 -17.10 -9.72 3.85
N LEU A 14 -16.72 -10.65 4.72
CA LEU A 14 -16.07 -11.92 4.39
C LEU A 14 -17.04 -13.05 4.06
N ASP A 15 -18.35 -12.88 4.30
CA ASP A 15 -19.33 -13.97 4.31
C ASP A 15 -19.46 -14.72 2.98
N SER A 16 -19.22 -14.03 1.86
CA SER A 16 -19.29 -14.62 0.53
C SER A 16 -17.99 -15.25 0.04
N LEU A 17 -16.91 -15.16 0.82
CA LEU A 17 -15.59 -15.67 0.42
C LEU A 17 -15.34 -17.08 0.95
N GLN A 18 -14.83 -17.93 0.08
CA GLN A 18 -14.25 -19.22 0.44
C GLN A 18 -12.81 -19.00 0.88
N LEU A 19 -12.60 -18.75 2.19
CA LEU A 19 -11.32 -18.35 2.77
C LEU A 19 -10.19 -19.36 2.53
N ASP A 20 -10.51 -20.63 2.43
CA ASP A 20 -9.60 -21.73 2.11
C ASP A 20 -8.89 -21.57 0.75
N LYS A 21 -9.47 -20.80 -0.16
CA LYS A 21 -8.86 -20.48 -1.46
C LYS A 21 -7.81 -19.37 -1.41
N PHE A 22 -7.68 -18.67 -0.29
CA PHE A 22 -6.81 -17.53 -0.13
C PHE A 22 -5.76 -17.76 0.96
N PRO A 23 -4.59 -18.30 0.60
CA PRO A 23 -3.56 -18.62 1.59
C PRO A 23 -2.91 -17.40 2.23
N VAL A 24 -3.12 -16.19 1.67
CA VAL A 24 -2.52 -14.96 2.18
C VAL A 24 -3.60 -13.93 2.49
N ILE A 25 -3.56 -13.38 3.71
CA ILE A 25 -4.42 -12.29 4.14
C ILE A 25 -3.53 -11.07 4.40
N ILE A 26 -3.91 -9.93 3.79
CA ILE A 26 -3.19 -8.66 3.86
C ILE A 26 -4.09 -7.66 4.58
N PHE A 27 -3.60 -7.05 5.65
CA PHE A 27 -4.33 -6.01 6.37
C PHE A 27 -3.90 -4.63 5.89
N GLY A 28 -4.88 -3.88 5.37
CA GLY A 28 -4.74 -2.54 4.82
C GLY A 28 -4.54 -2.51 3.30
N SER A 29 -5.33 -1.69 2.64
CA SER A 29 -5.31 -1.46 1.19
C SER A 29 -4.49 -0.24 0.78
N GLY A 30 -3.54 0.16 1.60
CA GLY A 30 -2.58 1.21 1.25
C GLY A 30 -1.55 0.72 0.21
N PRO A 31 -0.56 1.58 -0.15
CA PRO A 31 0.45 1.23 -1.15
C PRO A 31 1.13 -0.11 -0.92
N ALA A 32 1.53 -0.41 0.31
CA ALA A 32 2.20 -1.67 0.65
C ALA A 32 1.28 -2.88 0.42
N GLY A 33 0.04 -2.83 0.93
CA GLY A 33 -0.89 -3.96 0.82
C GLY A 33 -1.29 -4.25 -0.62
N ILE A 34 -1.64 -3.23 -1.39
CA ILE A 34 -1.98 -3.40 -2.81
C ILE A 34 -0.77 -3.91 -3.60
N SER A 35 0.42 -3.34 -3.39
CA SER A 35 1.63 -3.80 -4.09
C SER A 35 1.95 -5.26 -3.77
N THR A 36 1.80 -5.68 -2.51
CA THR A 36 1.99 -7.08 -2.10
C THR A 36 1.01 -8.00 -2.82
N ALA A 37 -0.28 -7.64 -2.86
CA ALA A 37 -1.29 -8.45 -3.56
C ALA A 37 -1.00 -8.58 -5.06
N LEU A 38 -0.60 -7.49 -5.72
CA LEU A 38 -0.23 -7.50 -7.14
C LEU A 38 0.99 -8.40 -7.43
N GLU A 39 1.98 -8.43 -6.55
CA GLU A 39 3.15 -9.30 -6.72
C GLU A 39 2.82 -10.78 -6.40
N LEU A 40 1.90 -11.05 -5.47
CA LEU A 40 1.37 -12.39 -5.22
C LEU A 40 0.56 -12.90 -6.43
N GLU A 41 -0.29 -12.05 -7.01
CA GLU A 41 -1.06 -12.37 -8.20
C GLU A 41 -0.16 -12.79 -9.36
N LYS A 42 0.93 -12.08 -9.63
CA LYS A 42 1.93 -12.46 -10.65
C LYS A 42 2.55 -13.84 -10.39
N LYS A 43 2.63 -14.24 -9.14
CA LYS A 43 3.11 -15.58 -8.72
C LYS A 43 2.00 -16.62 -8.68
N ASN A 44 0.80 -16.27 -9.16
CA ASN A 44 -0.39 -17.14 -9.12
C ASN A 44 -0.82 -17.54 -7.70
N ILE A 45 -0.61 -16.65 -6.72
CA ILE A 45 -1.00 -16.84 -5.32
C ILE A 45 -2.21 -15.96 -5.02
N ASN A 46 -3.30 -16.58 -4.56
CA ASN A 46 -4.50 -15.86 -4.18
C ASN A 46 -4.29 -15.11 -2.86
N SER A 47 -4.84 -13.91 -2.76
CA SER A 47 -4.77 -13.09 -1.54
C SER A 47 -6.06 -12.32 -1.27
N ILE A 48 -6.32 -12.06 0.01
CA ILE A 48 -7.39 -11.18 0.46
C ILE A 48 -6.74 -9.91 1.02
N ILE A 49 -7.20 -8.75 0.55
CA ILE A 49 -6.90 -7.47 1.20
C ILE A 49 -8.10 -7.11 2.08
N ILE A 50 -7.86 -6.93 3.37
CA ILE A 50 -8.86 -6.48 4.34
C ILE A 50 -8.58 -5.01 4.65
N GLU A 51 -9.52 -4.14 4.31
CA GLU A 51 -9.45 -2.71 4.55
C GLU A 51 -10.51 -2.29 5.56
N ALA A 52 -10.04 -1.60 6.60
CA ALA A 52 -10.92 -1.15 7.67
C ALA A 52 -11.80 0.05 7.28
N GLY A 53 -11.35 0.84 6.32
CA GLY A 53 -12.11 1.95 5.75
C GLY A 53 -13.05 1.54 4.63
N ASN A 54 -13.80 2.52 4.14
CA ASN A 54 -14.71 2.34 3.00
C ASN A 54 -14.01 2.75 1.68
N GLU A 55 -14.72 2.57 0.56
CA GLU A 55 -14.30 3.08 -0.74
C GLU A 55 -14.19 4.61 -0.74
N ASN A 56 -15.15 5.28 -0.11
CA ASN A 56 -15.19 6.72 0.04
C ASN A 56 -14.83 7.16 1.46
N TYR A 57 -14.34 8.38 1.60
CA TYR A 57 -14.08 8.99 2.90
C TYR A 57 -15.32 8.95 3.80
N SER A 58 -15.11 8.65 5.06
CA SER A 58 -16.14 8.65 6.09
C SER A 58 -15.54 9.20 7.39
N GLU A 59 -16.11 10.27 7.90
CA GLU A 59 -15.70 10.87 9.18
C GLU A 59 -15.76 9.83 10.31
N LYS A 60 -16.86 9.06 10.37
CA LYS A 60 -17.03 7.98 11.34
C LYS A 60 -15.89 6.95 11.27
N SER A 61 -15.42 6.60 10.07
CA SER A 61 -14.28 5.70 9.91
C SER A 61 -12.99 6.38 10.35
N GLN A 62 -12.76 7.63 9.94
CA GLN A 62 -11.56 8.40 10.26
C GLN A 62 -11.40 8.64 11.77
N ASP A 63 -12.49 8.74 12.50
CA ASP A 63 -12.52 8.95 13.95
C ASP A 63 -11.83 7.83 14.74
N PHE A 64 -11.70 6.62 14.18
CA PHE A 64 -10.91 5.54 14.80
C PHE A 64 -9.42 5.89 14.91
N TYR A 65 -8.92 6.89 14.20
CA TYR A 65 -7.55 7.39 14.34
C TYR A 65 -7.41 8.46 15.43
N LYS A 66 -8.49 8.90 16.06
CA LYS A 66 -8.44 9.80 17.21
C LYS A 66 -7.89 9.06 18.43
N GLY A 67 -6.96 9.67 19.12
CA GLY A 67 -6.35 9.08 20.31
C GLY A 67 -5.33 10.02 20.95
N LYS A 68 -4.82 9.61 22.10
CA LYS A 68 -3.78 10.34 22.82
C LYS A 68 -2.41 10.02 22.21
N ILE A 69 -1.64 11.05 21.88
CA ILE A 69 -0.24 10.92 21.49
C ILE A 69 0.62 10.83 22.76
N ILE A 70 1.46 9.81 22.86
CA ILE A 70 2.40 9.61 23.95
C ILE A 70 3.81 9.65 23.36
N GLY A 71 4.71 10.42 23.97
CA GLY A 71 6.07 10.67 23.49
C GLY A 71 6.20 12.00 22.76
N ASP A 72 7.00 12.03 21.70
CA ASP A 72 7.22 13.23 20.90
C ASP A 72 5.94 13.70 20.23
N GLN A 73 5.77 15.01 20.16
CA GLN A 73 4.62 15.60 19.47
C GLN A 73 4.77 15.42 17.96
N ILE A 74 3.87 14.62 17.40
CA ILE A 74 3.73 14.42 15.95
C ILE A 74 2.33 14.84 15.51
N MET A 75 2.15 15.03 14.21
CA MET A 75 0.81 15.26 13.64
C MET A 75 -0.13 14.09 14.00
N PRO A 76 -1.35 14.37 14.49
CA PRO A 76 -2.32 13.33 14.84
C PRO A 76 -2.55 12.34 13.70
N LEU A 77 -2.76 11.07 14.02
CA LEU A 77 -3.05 10.04 13.01
C LEU A 77 -4.31 10.37 12.21
N SER A 78 -5.32 10.97 12.85
CA SER A 78 -6.54 11.45 12.21
C SER A 78 -6.32 12.50 11.11
N GLU A 79 -5.18 13.20 11.15
CA GLU A 79 -4.81 14.24 10.18
C GLU A 79 -3.72 13.76 9.21
N SER A 80 -2.87 12.83 9.64
CA SER A 80 -1.71 12.36 8.89
C SER A 80 -1.92 11.03 8.17
N ARG A 81 -3.02 10.33 8.45
CA ARG A 81 -3.37 9.03 7.84
C ARG A 81 -4.81 9.05 7.34
N LEU A 82 -5.06 8.29 6.29
CA LEU A 82 -6.39 8.13 5.72
C LEU A 82 -6.86 6.69 5.89
N ARG A 83 -7.98 6.51 6.59
CA ARG A 83 -8.62 5.21 6.80
C ARG A 83 -9.68 5.00 5.73
N GLN A 84 -9.20 4.59 4.55
CA GLN A 84 -9.98 4.47 3.34
C GLN A 84 -9.27 3.53 2.35
N PHE A 85 -9.99 2.97 1.39
CA PHE A 85 -9.40 2.23 0.26
C PHE A 85 -8.30 3.04 -0.42
N GLY A 86 -7.14 2.43 -0.60
CA GLY A 86 -5.93 3.08 -1.11
C GLY A 86 -5.07 3.76 -0.04
N GLY A 87 -5.59 3.83 1.20
CA GLY A 87 -4.88 4.40 2.35
C GLY A 87 -4.44 5.84 2.14
N THR A 88 -3.38 6.24 2.83
CA THR A 88 -2.86 7.62 2.84
C THR A 88 -2.35 8.08 1.46
N SER A 89 -2.22 7.20 0.45
CA SER A 89 -1.94 7.64 -0.92
C SER A 89 -3.03 8.56 -1.50
N GLY A 90 -4.22 8.58 -0.90
CA GLY A 90 -5.28 9.53 -1.24
C GLY A 90 -4.97 10.99 -0.88
N LEU A 91 -4.07 11.21 0.09
CA LEU A 91 -3.71 12.54 0.62
C LEU A 91 -2.24 12.91 0.43
N TRP A 92 -1.36 11.96 0.08
CA TRP A 92 0.06 12.20 0.08
C TRP A 92 0.54 13.21 -0.97
N GLY A 93 1.66 13.89 -0.68
CA GLY A 93 2.35 14.72 -1.67
C GLY A 93 3.14 13.91 -2.70
N GLY A 94 3.23 12.60 -2.52
CA GLY A 94 3.84 11.67 -3.46
C GLY A 94 5.37 11.76 -3.57
N THR A 95 6.05 12.41 -2.64
CA THR A 95 7.52 12.49 -2.64
C THR A 95 8.13 11.12 -2.42
N CYS A 96 8.92 10.65 -3.38
CA CYS A 96 9.50 9.32 -3.42
C CYS A 96 11.01 9.38 -3.62
N LYS A 97 11.73 8.59 -2.83
CA LYS A 97 13.16 8.29 -2.99
C LYS A 97 13.45 6.91 -2.42
N PRO A 98 14.54 6.24 -2.84
CA PRO A 98 15.02 5.05 -2.15
C PRO A 98 15.40 5.35 -0.71
N LEU A 99 15.37 4.31 0.15
CA LEU A 99 15.86 4.41 1.51
C LEU A 99 17.38 4.64 1.51
N GLU A 100 17.84 5.43 2.48
CA GLU A 100 19.27 5.67 2.71
C GLU A 100 19.90 4.50 3.47
N ASP A 101 21.20 4.28 3.28
CA ASP A 101 21.90 3.14 3.87
C ASP A 101 21.77 3.09 5.41
N TYR A 102 21.82 4.22 6.10
CA TYR A 102 21.63 4.30 7.55
C TYR A 102 20.25 3.81 8.05
N THR A 103 19.25 3.79 7.17
CA THR A 103 17.91 3.28 7.52
C THR A 103 17.96 1.79 7.83
N PHE A 104 18.94 1.07 7.28
CA PHE A 104 19.06 -0.38 7.42
C PHE A 104 19.87 -0.82 8.65
N ASP A 105 20.46 0.11 9.43
CA ASP A 105 21.31 -0.22 10.58
C ASP A 105 20.59 -1.10 11.64
N LEU A 106 19.26 -0.94 11.75
CA LEU A 106 18.41 -1.69 12.67
C LEU A 106 17.49 -2.71 11.98
N TRP A 107 17.63 -2.90 10.67
CA TRP A 107 16.79 -3.81 9.90
C TRP A 107 17.52 -5.12 9.61
N PRO A 108 16.80 -6.27 9.49
CA PRO A 108 17.39 -7.54 9.14
C PRO A 108 17.76 -7.66 7.65
N ILE A 109 17.52 -6.64 6.86
CA ILE A 109 17.80 -6.53 5.42
C ILE A 109 18.64 -5.29 5.15
N ASN A 110 19.24 -5.20 3.99
CA ASN A 110 20.06 -4.07 3.56
C ASN A 110 19.64 -3.57 2.16
N ASN A 111 20.28 -2.50 1.70
CA ASN A 111 19.95 -1.87 0.43
C ASN A 111 20.13 -2.82 -0.78
N ASN A 112 21.09 -3.74 -0.74
CA ASN A 112 21.30 -4.71 -1.83
C ASN A 112 20.14 -5.71 -1.94
N ASP A 113 19.45 -6.00 -0.85
CA ASP A 113 18.27 -6.87 -0.85
C ASP A 113 17.08 -6.19 -1.54
N LEU A 114 16.96 -4.86 -1.47
CA LEU A 114 15.88 -4.09 -2.07
C LEU A 114 16.18 -3.61 -3.51
N LYS A 115 17.44 -3.42 -3.85
CA LYS A 115 17.87 -2.89 -5.15
C LYS A 115 17.28 -3.63 -6.36
N PRO A 116 17.13 -4.97 -6.38
CA PRO A 116 16.51 -5.69 -7.50
C PRO A 116 15.04 -5.31 -7.75
N TYR A 117 14.36 -4.79 -6.73
CA TYR A 117 12.92 -4.46 -6.80
C TYR A 117 12.65 -2.98 -7.06
N LEU A 118 13.69 -2.13 -7.13
CA LEU A 118 13.53 -0.69 -7.26
C LEU A 118 12.83 -0.30 -8.56
N GLU A 119 13.18 -0.92 -9.68
CA GLU A 119 12.52 -0.67 -10.97
C GLU A 119 11.02 -0.96 -10.87
N ARG A 120 10.67 -2.10 -10.28
CA ARG A 120 9.28 -2.48 -10.09
C ARG A 120 8.52 -1.52 -9.17
N ALA A 121 9.16 -1.04 -8.11
CA ALA A 121 8.57 -0.02 -7.23
C ALA A 121 8.30 1.28 -8.00
N CYS A 122 9.21 1.69 -8.87
CA CYS A 122 9.04 2.87 -9.72
C CYS A 122 7.88 2.73 -10.71
N GLU A 123 7.71 1.56 -11.34
CA GLU A 123 6.54 1.26 -12.19
C GLU A 123 5.22 1.36 -11.43
N ILE A 124 5.17 0.80 -10.21
CA ILE A 124 3.98 0.86 -9.36
C ILE A 124 3.61 2.31 -9.04
N LEU A 125 4.61 3.17 -8.89
CA LEU A 125 4.47 4.57 -8.50
C LEU A 125 4.37 5.53 -9.70
N ASP A 126 4.45 5.05 -10.95
CA ASP A 126 4.50 5.86 -12.18
C ASP A 126 5.61 6.93 -12.14
N ILE A 127 6.78 6.55 -11.66
CA ILE A 127 7.99 7.40 -11.63
C ILE A 127 9.15 6.72 -12.35
N LYS A 128 10.18 7.49 -12.68
CA LYS A 128 11.38 6.95 -13.30
C LYS A 128 12.35 6.44 -12.24
N ASN A 129 13.08 5.37 -12.53
CA ASN A 129 14.19 4.92 -11.70
C ASN A 129 15.43 5.78 -11.94
N GLN A 130 15.37 7.06 -11.57
CA GLN A 130 16.41 8.06 -11.75
C GLN A 130 16.54 8.86 -10.46
N PHE A 131 17.32 8.34 -9.53
CA PHE A 131 17.61 8.99 -8.25
C PHE A 131 19.10 9.30 -8.19
N ARG A 132 19.45 10.56 -8.37
CA ARG A 132 20.85 11.00 -8.31
C ARG A 132 21.19 11.43 -6.90
N LYS A 133 22.36 11.01 -6.44
CA LYS A 133 22.96 11.49 -5.21
C LYS A 133 24.24 12.23 -5.59
N THR A 134 24.29 13.52 -5.31
CA THR A 134 25.46 14.36 -5.57
C THR A 134 26.12 14.73 -4.26
N LEU A 135 27.38 14.32 -4.08
CA LEU A 135 28.15 14.70 -2.89
C LEU A 135 28.54 16.17 -3.02
N ILE A 136 28.10 16.99 -2.07
CA ILE A 136 28.45 18.42 -2.00
C ILE A 136 29.80 18.60 -1.27
N ASN A 137 29.97 17.87 -0.15
CA ASN A 137 31.22 17.79 0.60
C ASN A 137 31.23 16.52 1.45
N LYS A 138 32.23 16.35 2.35
CA LYS A 138 32.38 15.15 3.19
C LYS A 138 31.17 14.85 4.09
N SER A 139 30.37 15.86 4.43
CA SER A 139 29.25 15.74 5.38
C SER A 139 27.89 15.90 4.74
N PHE A 140 27.79 16.44 3.53
CA PHE A 140 26.52 16.76 2.89
C PHE A 140 26.42 16.19 1.48
N SER A 141 25.26 15.63 1.18
CA SER A 141 24.89 15.23 -0.18
C SER A 141 23.51 15.77 -0.52
N GLN A 142 23.35 16.13 -1.79
CA GLN A 142 22.05 16.42 -2.37
C GLN A 142 21.47 15.11 -2.93
N ILE A 143 20.22 14.82 -2.61
CA ILE A 143 19.52 13.65 -3.13
C ILE A 143 18.33 14.15 -3.93
N GLU A 144 18.22 13.65 -5.15
CA GLU A 144 17.04 13.87 -5.97
C GLU A 144 15.91 12.96 -5.50
N PHE A 145 14.73 13.50 -5.42
CA PHE A 145 13.50 12.75 -5.24
C PHE A 145 12.56 12.99 -6.42
N GLN A 146 11.60 12.11 -6.60
CA GLN A 146 10.57 12.25 -7.61
C GLN A 146 9.20 12.36 -6.96
N THR A 147 8.22 12.85 -7.71
CA THR A 147 6.86 12.98 -7.22
C THR A 147 5.96 12.01 -7.97
N SER A 148 5.43 11.03 -7.25
CA SER A 148 4.35 10.17 -7.72
C SER A 148 3.02 10.89 -7.58
N ARG A 149 2.19 10.85 -8.61
CA ARG A 149 0.79 11.31 -8.56
C ARG A 149 -0.19 10.17 -8.34
N VAL A 150 0.31 8.96 -8.13
CA VAL A 150 -0.51 7.76 -7.98
C VAL A 150 -1.31 7.82 -6.69
N LYS A 151 -2.63 7.74 -6.83
CA LYS A 151 -3.55 7.37 -5.75
C LYS A 151 -3.93 5.91 -5.96
N PHE A 152 -3.54 5.06 -5.03
CA PHE A 152 -3.62 3.61 -5.22
C PHE A 152 -5.05 3.12 -5.45
N ALA A 153 -6.04 3.70 -4.77
CA ALA A 153 -7.45 3.38 -5.03
C ALA A 153 -7.82 3.66 -6.49
N GLU A 154 -7.50 4.84 -6.99
CA GLU A 154 -7.87 5.25 -8.36
C GLU A 154 -7.17 4.38 -9.40
N LYS A 155 -5.85 4.17 -9.25
CA LYS A 155 -5.04 3.40 -10.19
C LYS A 155 -5.44 1.93 -10.27
N TYR A 156 -5.68 1.30 -9.12
CA TYR A 156 -5.81 -0.16 -9.06
C TYR A 156 -7.25 -0.68 -8.88
N LYS A 157 -8.25 0.18 -8.68
CA LYS A 157 -9.63 -0.23 -8.48
C LYS A 157 -10.16 -1.18 -9.56
N ASN A 158 -9.95 -0.83 -10.83
CA ASN A 158 -10.45 -1.64 -11.95
C ASN A 158 -9.70 -2.97 -12.05
N HIS A 159 -8.39 -2.98 -11.81
CA HIS A 159 -7.60 -4.20 -11.77
C HIS A 159 -8.10 -5.14 -10.65
N LEU A 160 -8.24 -4.62 -9.43
CA LEU A 160 -8.73 -5.41 -8.28
C LEU A 160 -10.15 -5.94 -8.50
N LYS A 161 -11.02 -5.15 -9.14
CA LYS A 161 -12.39 -5.61 -9.50
C LYS A 161 -12.39 -6.75 -10.51
N GLY A 162 -11.44 -6.77 -11.43
CA GLY A 162 -11.33 -7.77 -12.48
C GLY A 162 -10.44 -8.97 -12.14
N SER A 163 -9.74 -8.93 -11.00
CA SER A 163 -8.84 -10.02 -10.60
C SER A 163 -9.63 -11.24 -10.13
N ASP A 164 -9.17 -12.40 -10.52
CA ASP A 164 -9.62 -13.71 -10.01
C ASP A 164 -8.73 -14.24 -8.88
N LYS A 165 -7.68 -13.49 -8.51
CA LYS A 165 -6.66 -13.85 -7.50
C LYS A 165 -6.69 -12.96 -6.28
N ILE A 166 -7.22 -11.75 -6.39
CA ILE A 166 -7.23 -10.78 -5.30
C ILE A 166 -8.67 -10.47 -4.91
N ALA A 167 -9.04 -10.74 -3.66
CA ALA A 167 -10.28 -10.25 -3.07
C ALA A 167 -9.99 -8.98 -2.26
N LEU A 168 -10.79 -7.95 -2.41
CA LEU A 168 -10.75 -6.75 -1.58
C LEU A 168 -12.02 -6.68 -0.73
N VAL A 169 -11.85 -6.66 0.58
CA VAL A 169 -12.95 -6.57 1.55
C VAL A 169 -12.81 -5.25 2.30
N LEU A 170 -13.82 -4.40 2.19
CA LEU A 170 -13.90 -3.08 2.82
C LEU A 170 -14.69 -3.14 4.13
N ASN A 171 -14.63 -2.07 4.92
CA ASN A 171 -15.35 -1.92 6.20
C ASN A 171 -15.10 -3.07 7.19
N THR A 172 -13.97 -3.74 7.07
CA THR A 172 -13.63 -4.92 7.87
C THR A 172 -12.31 -4.70 8.57
N GLN A 173 -12.29 -4.91 9.88
CA GLN A 173 -11.11 -4.74 10.72
C GLN A 173 -10.87 -5.96 11.61
N LEU A 174 -9.64 -6.14 12.07
CA LEU A 174 -9.32 -7.03 13.17
C LEU A 174 -9.84 -6.42 14.48
N SER A 175 -10.48 -7.23 15.26
CA SER A 175 -10.94 -6.92 16.63
C SER A 175 -10.22 -7.80 17.66
#